data_a01bf4e72cfb31592ac04cc8b712b1aa
#
_entry.id   a01bf4e72cfb31592ac04cc8b712b1aa
#
_cell.length_a   1.000
_cell.length_b   1.000
_cell.length_c   1.000
_cell.angle_alpha   90.00
_cell.angle_beta   90.00
_cell.angle_gamma   90.00
#
_symmetry.space_group_name_H-M   'P 1'
#
loop_
_entity.id
_entity.type
_entity.pdbx_description
1 polymer ?
#
loop_
_entity_poly.entity_id
_entity_poly.type
_entity_poly.pdbx_seq_one_letter_code
_entity_poly.pdbx_strand_id
1 'polypeptide(L)'
;MFRSAFDCLRSLAVPIVLAAVSADGCAQDWTNSGGNAQRNGLTTAYGPLSPQLRWSSGPPSLNAWHPVVAGDRVFVVRQTGGAPFSGPPVGAPNDAPVFALDVATGTQLWRRDLPYNPGETTTWLLGHSNSRVYAARSGNGASASGRVHAFDAATGATAWISTAVISAGPDDGCVFADNGDLIVASFLNIWRIRATDGATVWTANRAASTSDACGAARFGDAVYVADSVAGGQVIKRFNLATGVFQYQSPVMPGPLNQHHPMVGPDGTVYLNRASQTAGADFFYAFTDTGAALVQRWAVPSAGGVKGEFACGAEGSVYMLQAGDLLTRLDAQTGAVRNSYSVPLGSGGFKTRMAVDGDGRVFVTNGGFTNGALLAFDRDLTLRWQVSVPNVNQGGPAIAADGTLVVAGTGSNLRAYRTPSPWTNLGGGIAGGLGQPALTGLGTLTAGNTVTFRAGNAPPNSLGVFIFGASALNVPVFGGTLVPSLDVTLVAAFDAQGQWSLGLPWPAGVATGASFWWQLAVLDNTGPAGLTASAGLRSVAP
;
A
#
# COMPACT_ATOMS: atom_id res chain seq x y z
N MET A 1 43.45 18.24 -12.89
CA MET A 1 42.07 18.58 -13.25
C MET A 1 41.06 18.37 -12.10
N PHE A 2 41.13 17.27 -11.34
CA PHE A 2 40.17 17.02 -10.25
C PHE A 2 40.31 17.94 -9.02
N ARG A 3 41.49 18.43 -8.70
CA ARG A 3 41.65 19.43 -7.61
C ARG A 3 40.90 20.76 -7.90
N SER A 4 40.79 21.17 -9.16
CA SER A 4 40.13 22.41 -9.53
C SER A 4 38.59 22.38 -9.38
N ALA A 5 37.98 21.19 -9.54
CA ALA A 5 36.52 21.03 -9.32
C ALA A 5 36.13 21.12 -7.84
N PHE A 6 37.01 20.63 -6.94
CA PHE A 6 36.79 20.73 -5.49
C PHE A 6 37.18 22.11 -4.93
N ASP A 7 38.15 22.80 -5.52
CA ASP A 7 38.49 24.17 -5.14
C ASP A 7 37.37 25.15 -5.57
N CYS A 8 36.61 24.86 -6.62
CA CYS A 8 35.43 25.62 -7.03
C CYS A 8 34.28 25.54 -6.02
N LEU A 9 34.19 24.44 -5.24
CA LEU A 9 33.18 24.29 -4.17
C LEU A 9 33.39 25.23 -2.99
N ARG A 10 34.61 25.80 -2.82
CA ARG A 10 34.92 26.77 -1.75
C ARG A 10 34.52 28.21 -2.07
N SER A 11 34.18 28.51 -3.32
CA SER A 11 33.92 29.89 -3.76
C SER A 11 32.51 30.22 -4.25
N LEU A 12 31.58 29.23 -4.27
CA LEU A 12 30.18 29.45 -4.67
C LEU A 12 29.25 29.49 -3.45
N ALA A 13 29.14 30.66 -2.80
CA ALA A 13 28.03 30.95 -1.90
C ALA A 13 26.80 31.33 -2.73
N VAL A 14 26.00 30.34 -3.13
CA VAL A 14 24.67 30.54 -3.70
C VAL A 14 23.66 30.45 -2.54
N PRO A 15 22.72 31.40 -2.39
CA PRO A 15 21.70 31.30 -1.36
C PRO A 15 20.80 30.10 -1.64
N ILE A 16 20.92 29.08 -0.79
CA ILE A 16 20.07 27.88 -0.85
C ILE A 16 18.77 28.22 -0.13
N VAL A 17 17.66 28.21 -0.86
CA VAL A 17 16.33 28.10 -0.25
C VAL A 17 16.18 26.65 0.20
N LEU A 18 16.36 26.41 1.51
CA LEU A 18 16.03 25.13 2.12
C LEU A 18 14.50 24.95 2.07
N ALA A 19 14.00 24.21 1.10
CA ALA A 19 12.71 23.58 1.24
C ALA A 19 12.86 22.47 2.27
N ALA A 20 12.09 22.50 3.35
CA ALA A 20 12.02 21.41 4.32
C ALA A 20 11.52 20.17 3.59
N VAL A 21 12.41 19.21 3.37
CA VAL A 21 12.07 17.90 2.79
C VAL A 21 11.62 17.02 3.94
N SER A 22 10.36 16.61 3.93
CA SER A 22 9.88 15.55 4.80
C SER A 22 10.67 14.27 4.54
N ALA A 23 11.12 13.60 5.59
CA ALA A 23 11.76 12.29 5.50
C ALA A 23 10.73 11.25 5.04
N ASP A 24 10.58 11.12 3.73
CA ASP A 24 9.76 10.06 3.14
C ASP A 24 10.57 8.76 3.16
N GLY A 25 10.08 7.79 3.94
CA GLY A 25 10.66 6.46 4.07
C GLY A 25 10.77 5.69 2.74
N CYS A 26 11.42 4.54 2.77
CA CYS A 26 11.42 3.56 1.67
C CYS A 26 9.99 3.29 1.19
N ALA A 27 9.83 2.95 -0.11
CA ALA A 27 8.51 2.62 -0.65
C ALA A 27 7.80 1.59 0.24
N GLN A 28 6.56 1.90 0.61
CA GLN A 28 5.83 1.18 1.64
C GLN A 28 5.29 -0.14 1.10
N ASP A 29 5.44 -1.21 1.89
CA ASP A 29 4.78 -2.49 1.64
C ASP A 29 3.25 -2.34 1.65
N TRP A 30 2.55 -3.18 0.88
CA TRP A 30 1.09 -3.29 0.90
C TRP A 30 0.68 -4.30 1.96
N THR A 31 0.60 -3.85 3.22
CA THR A 31 0.61 -4.71 4.40
C THR A 31 -0.73 -5.36 4.75
N ASN A 32 -1.83 -4.88 4.19
CA ASN A 32 -3.19 -5.40 4.41
C ASN A 32 -4.12 -5.08 3.22
N SER A 33 -5.40 -5.39 3.33
CA SER A 33 -6.39 -5.16 2.26
C SER A 33 -6.53 -3.70 1.81
N GLY A 34 -6.26 -2.75 2.69
CA GLY A 34 -6.27 -1.31 2.39
C GLY A 34 -4.88 -0.71 2.19
N GLY A 35 -3.84 -1.54 2.08
CA GLY A 35 -2.47 -1.15 1.80
C GLY A 35 -1.64 -0.79 3.03
N ASN A 36 -2.21 -0.09 3.99
CA ASN A 36 -1.50 0.45 5.15
C ASN A 36 -2.38 0.48 6.42
N ALA A 37 -1.85 0.99 7.53
CA ALA A 37 -2.59 1.06 8.79
C ALA A 37 -3.82 1.98 8.74
N GLN A 38 -3.82 2.98 7.87
CA GLN A 38 -4.95 3.90 7.65
C GLN A 38 -6.00 3.31 6.71
N ARG A 39 -5.70 2.21 6.01
CA ARG A 39 -6.53 1.55 4.97
C ARG A 39 -6.94 2.47 3.83
N ASN A 40 -6.15 3.48 3.53
CA ASN A 40 -6.52 4.52 2.57
C ASN A 40 -6.08 4.24 1.13
N GLY A 41 -5.56 3.05 0.86
CA GLY A 41 -5.14 2.67 -0.48
C GLY A 41 -3.97 3.46 -1.05
N LEU A 42 -3.35 4.34 -0.26
CA LEU A 42 -2.25 5.19 -0.70
C LEU A 42 -0.90 4.53 -0.42
N THR A 43 -0.01 4.56 -1.40
CA THR A 43 1.38 4.12 -1.25
C THR A 43 2.34 5.14 -1.85
N THR A 44 3.59 5.14 -1.37
CA THR A 44 4.69 5.91 -1.98
C THR A 44 5.37 5.17 -3.13
N ALA A 45 5.01 3.91 -3.38
CA ALA A 45 5.47 3.17 -4.56
C ALA A 45 4.83 3.71 -5.84
N TYR A 46 5.48 3.48 -6.98
CA TYR A 46 4.99 3.92 -8.29
C TYR A 46 4.50 2.71 -9.08
N GLY A 47 3.19 2.62 -9.32
CA GLY A 47 2.58 1.55 -10.09
C GLY A 47 2.92 1.59 -11.59
N PRO A 48 2.51 0.56 -12.37
CA PRO A 48 2.87 0.45 -13.78
C PRO A 48 2.20 1.51 -14.65
N LEU A 49 2.98 2.08 -15.58
CA LEU A 49 2.52 3.05 -16.58
C LEU A 49 1.73 2.41 -17.72
N SER A 50 2.00 1.15 -17.99
CA SER A 50 1.35 0.34 -19.02
C SER A 50 0.99 -1.02 -18.45
N PRO A 51 0.00 -1.72 -19.01
CA PRO A 51 -0.46 -3.02 -18.52
C PRO A 51 0.49 -4.16 -18.94
N GLN A 52 1.79 -3.95 -18.85
CA GLN A 52 2.76 -4.99 -19.20
C GLN A 52 2.72 -6.11 -18.16
N LEU A 53 2.26 -7.27 -18.60
CA LEU A 53 2.20 -8.46 -17.78
C LEU A 53 3.63 -8.92 -17.45
N ARG A 54 3.94 -8.97 -16.15
CA ARG A 54 5.20 -9.49 -15.65
C ARG A 54 5.14 -11.01 -15.55
N TRP A 55 4.06 -11.52 -14.94
CA TRP A 55 3.73 -12.92 -14.85
C TRP A 55 2.24 -13.13 -14.62
N SER A 56 1.76 -14.31 -15.00
CA SER A 56 0.47 -14.85 -14.62
C SER A 56 0.72 -16.23 -14.07
N SER A 57 0.39 -16.44 -12.81
CA SER A 57 0.80 -17.64 -12.07
C SER A 57 -0.15 -17.90 -10.91
N GLY A 58 0.19 -18.90 -10.14
CA GLY A 58 -0.43 -19.24 -8.89
C GLY A 58 -1.44 -20.38 -8.99
N PRO A 59 -1.71 -20.99 -7.85
CA PRO A 59 -2.71 -22.06 -7.78
C PRO A 59 -4.08 -21.51 -8.14
N PRO A 60 -4.96 -22.32 -8.75
CA PRO A 60 -6.32 -21.90 -9.06
C PRO A 60 -7.10 -21.62 -7.78
N SER A 61 -8.08 -20.70 -7.87
CA SER A 61 -8.97 -20.39 -6.76
C SER A 61 -10.39 -20.16 -7.24
N LEU A 62 -11.36 -20.60 -6.45
CA LEU A 62 -12.78 -20.33 -6.68
C LEU A 62 -13.14 -18.87 -6.34
N ASN A 63 -12.44 -18.28 -5.35
CA ASN A 63 -12.64 -16.90 -4.92
C ASN A 63 -11.36 -16.10 -5.09
N ALA A 64 -11.53 -14.82 -5.39
CA ALA A 64 -10.45 -13.85 -5.43
C ALA A 64 -10.45 -13.05 -4.13
N TRP A 65 -9.41 -13.21 -3.34
CA TRP A 65 -9.16 -12.43 -2.13
C TRP A 65 -8.02 -11.44 -2.39
N HIS A 66 -8.00 -10.33 -1.64
CA HIS A 66 -6.96 -9.31 -1.76
C HIS A 66 -5.56 -9.89 -1.48
N PRO A 67 -4.57 -9.58 -2.30
CA PRO A 67 -3.18 -9.90 -2.01
C PRO A 67 -2.58 -8.95 -0.96
N VAL A 68 -1.59 -9.43 -0.23
CA VAL A 68 -0.68 -8.66 0.60
C VAL A 68 0.70 -8.74 -0.02
N VAL A 69 1.41 -7.63 -0.10
CA VAL A 69 2.74 -7.60 -0.72
C VAL A 69 3.73 -6.95 0.25
N ALA A 70 4.81 -7.66 0.52
CA ALA A 70 5.86 -7.19 1.41
C ALA A 70 7.24 -7.65 0.93
N GLY A 71 8.14 -6.69 0.76
CA GLY A 71 9.46 -6.94 0.21
C GLY A 71 9.39 -7.59 -1.17
N ASP A 72 9.99 -8.77 -1.29
CA ASP A 72 10.06 -9.58 -2.50
C ASP A 72 8.92 -10.63 -2.61
N ARG A 73 7.88 -10.58 -1.74
CA ARG A 73 6.85 -11.60 -1.64
C ARG A 73 5.45 -11.08 -1.84
N VAL A 74 4.64 -11.92 -2.47
CA VAL A 74 3.18 -11.78 -2.54
C VAL A 74 2.56 -12.88 -1.69
N PHE A 75 1.71 -12.52 -0.76
CA PHE A 75 0.93 -13.46 0.05
C PHE A 75 -0.52 -13.44 -0.41
N VAL A 76 -1.08 -14.62 -0.63
CA VAL A 76 -2.46 -14.81 -1.08
C VAL A 76 -3.10 -16.02 -0.44
N VAL A 77 -4.40 -15.98 -0.27
CA VAL A 77 -5.24 -17.16 -0.02
C VAL A 77 -5.84 -17.62 -1.34
N ARG A 78 -5.73 -18.91 -1.64
CA ARG A 78 -6.31 -19.52 -2.85
C ARG A 78 -7.22 -20.67 -2.43
N GLN A 79 -8.52 -20.43 -2.48
CA GLN A 79 -9.53 -21.42 -2.11
C GLN A 79 -9.82 -22.33 -3.31
N THR A 80 -9.57 -23.63 -3.17
CA THR A 80 -9.66 -24.60 -4.27
C THR A 80 -10.86 -25.53 -4.18
N GLY A 81 -11.62 -25.53 -3.09
CA GLY A 81 -12.81 -26.36 -2.87
C GLY A 81 -13.83 -25.70 -1.95
N GLY A 82 -15.00 -26.31 -1.86
CA GLY A 82 -16.12 -25.79 -1.07
C GLY A 82 -16.82 -24.57 -1.68
N ALA A 83 -18.04 -24.30 -1.24
CA ALA A 83 -18.70 -23.03 -1.55
C ALA A 83 -18.14 -21.94 -0.63
N PRO A 84 -18.16 -20.64 -1.03
CA PRO A 84 -17.60 -19.52 -0.27
C PRO A 84 -18.02 -19.46 1.20
N PHE A 85 -19.13 -20.08 1.55
CA PHE A 85 -19.72 -20.04 2.89
C PHE A 85 -20.07 -21.41 3.47
N SER A 86 -19.67 -22.51 2.85
CA SER A 86 -20.03 -23.87 3.29
C SER A 86 -18.89 -24.68 3.90
N GLY A 87 -17.67 -24.14 3.92
CA GLY A 87 -16.48 -24.84 4.39
C GLY A 87 -16.07 -26.01 3.49
N PRO A 88 -14.92 -26.63 3.71
CA PRO A 88 -14.50 -27.82 2.99
C PRO A 88 -15.42 -28.98 3.29
N PRO A 89 -15.61 -29.93 2.32
CA PRO A 89 -16.26 -31.19 2.59
C PRO A 89 -15.57 -31.90 3.76
N VAL A 90 -16.35 -32.56 4.60
CA VAL A 90 -15.82 -33.33 5.73
C VAL A 90 -14.78 -34.32 5.22
N GLY A 91 -13.55 -34.25 5.73
CA GLY A 91 -12.45 -35.14 5.33
C GLY A 91 -11.66 -34.69 4.10
N ALA A 92 -11.99 -33.54 3.49
CA ALA A 92 -11.16 -33.01 2.41
C ALA A 92 -9.89 -32.33 2.97
N PRO A 93 -8.75 -32.37 2.25
CA PRO A 93 -7.60 -31.56 2.61
C PRO A 93 -7.97 -30.08 2.57
N ASN A 94 -7.25 -29.29 3.32
CA ASN A 94 -7.44 -27.87 3.46
C ASN A 94 -7.52 -27.17 2.09
N ASP A 95 -8.65 -26.60 1.78
CA ASP A 95 -8.99 -26.07 0.46
C ASP A 95 -8.80 -24.55 0.33
N ALA A 96 -8.32 -23.89 1.39
CA ALA A 96 -8.05 -22.46 1.41
C ALA A 96 -6.68 -22.13 2.05
N PRO A 97 -5.58 -22.69 1.50
CA PRO A 97 -4.24 -22.43 2.02
C PRO A 97 -3.75 -21.02 1.76
N VAL A 98 -2.79 -20.59 2.58
CA VAL A 98 -1.99 -19.38 2.36
C VAL A 98 -0.76 -19.75 1.52
N PHE A 99 -0.47 -18.96 0.53
CA PHE A 99 0.71 -19.07 -0.31
C PHE A 99 1.59 -17.84 -0.19
N ALA A 100 2.89 -18.03 -0.23
CA ALA A 100 3.85 -16.99 -0.58
C ALA A 100 4.41 -17.27 -1.97
N LEU A 101 4.43 -16.22 -2.79
CA LEU A 101 4.98 -16.23 -4.13
C LEU A 101 6.06 -15.16 -4.23
N ASP A 102 7.05 -15.40 -5.05
CA ASP A 102 8.05 -14.41 -5.43
C ASP A 102 7.40 -13.29 -6.26
N VAL A 103 7.58 -12.04 -5.87
CA VAL A 103 6.93 -10.89 -6.55
C VAL A 103 7.47 -10.68 -7.96
N ALA A 104 8.71 -11.11 -8.23
CA ALA A 104 9.34 -10.92 -9.53
C ALA A 104 8.91 -11.95 -10.56
N THR A 105 8.66 -13.19 -10.14
CA THR A 105 8.45 -14.34 -11.03
C THR A 105 7.10 -15.01 -10.88
N GLY A 106 6.38 -14.78 -9.78
CA GLY A 106 5.16 -15.50 -9.43
C GLY A 106 5.40 -16.96 -8.98
N THR A 107 6.65 -17.35 -8.79
CA THR A 107 7.00 -18.71 -8.35
C THR A 107 6.58 -18.91 -6.90
N GLN A 108 5.95 -20.05 -6.61
CA GLN A 108 5.57 -20.41 -5.24
C GLN A 108 6.82 -20.66 -4.40
N LEU A 109 6.94 -19.92 -3.29
CA LEU A 109 8.02 -20.06 -2.31
C LEU A 109 7.63 -21.06 -1.23
N TRP A 110 6.41 -20.93 -0.70
CA TRP A 110 5.85 -21.87 0.27
C TRP A 110 4.32 -21.85 0.25
N ARG A 111 3.72 -22.89 0.88
CA ARG A 111 2.28 -23.04 1.14
C ARG A 111 2.08 -23.42 2.59
N ARG A 112 1.00 -22.90 3.23
CA ARG A 112 0.56 -23.30 4.56
C ARG A 112 -0.95 -23.51 4.61
N ASP A 113 -1.33 -24.61 5.21
CA ASP A 113 -2.70 -24.95 5.51
C ASP A 113 -2.99 -24.60 6.98
N LEU A 114 -4.13 -23.98 7.25
CA LEU A 114 -4.61 -23.76 8.60
C LEU A 114 -5.53 -24.91 9.01
N PRO A 115 -5.49 -25.36 10.28
CA PRO A 115 -6.44 -26.35 10.77
C PRO A 115 -7.88 -25.90 10.53
N TYR A 116 -8.73 -26.84 10.13
CA TYR A 116 -10.16 -26.62 9.92
C TYR A 116 -10.93 -27.07 11.16
N ASN A 117 -11.86 -26.22 11.62
CA ASN A 117 -12.85 -26.57 12.64
C ASN A 117 -14.26 -26.46 12.06
N PRO A 118 -15.22 -27.28 12.53
CA PRO A 118 -16.60 -27.19 12.07
C PRO A 118 -17.18 -25.79 12.22
N GLY A 119 -17.83 -25.31 11.15
CA GLY A 119 -18.41 -23.96 11.10
C GLY A 119 -17.50 -22.88 10.51
N GLU A 120 -16.22 -23.17 10.31
CA GLU A 120 -15.32 -22.26 9.58
C GLU A 120 -15.56 -22.37 8.07
N THR A 121 -15.41 -21.26 7.36
CA THR A 121 -15.69 -21.20 5.92
C THR A 121 -14.43 -21.11 5.09
N THR A 122 -13.56 -20.15 5.37
CA THR A 122 -12.34 -19.94 4.60
C THR A 122 -11.19 -19.44 5.48
N THR A 123 -10.02 -19.37 4.90
CA THR A 123 -8.87 -18.69 5.49
C THR A 123 -8.88 -17.23 5.08
N TRP A 124 -8.70 -16.35 6.04
CA TRP A 124 -8.56 -14.91 5.83
C TRP A 124 -7.10 -14.50 5.96
N LEU A 125 -6.60 -13.76 4.98
CA LEU A 125 -5.28 -13.13 5.04
C LEU A 125 -5.41 -11.82 5.80
N LEU A 126 -4.83 -11.74 7.00
CA LEU A 126 -4.96 -10.58 7.87
C LEU A 126 -3.99 -9.47 7.50
N GLY A 127 -2.76 -9.81 7.11
CA GLY A 127 -1.74 -8.84 6.74
C GLY A 127 -0.31 -9.31 7.00
N HIS A 128 0.64 -8.39 6.85
CA HIS A 128 2.07 -8.61 7.07
C HIS A 128 2.65 -7.51 7.96
N SER A 129 3.47 -7.89 8.93
CA SER A 129 4.29 -6.99 9.75
C SER A 129 5.43 -7.75 10.42
N ASN A 130 6.57 -7.08 10.67
CA ASN A 130 7.71 -7.65 11.41
C ASN A 130 8.17 -9.02 10.88
N SER A 131 8.35 -9.13 9.56
CA SER A 131 8.75 -10.38 8.88
C SER A 131 7.80 -11.55 9.11
N ARG A 132 6.54 -11.28 9.45
CA ARG A 132 5.50 -12.29 9.64
C ARG A 132 4.28 -11.98 8.81
N VAL A 133 3.67 -13.02 8.26
CA VAL A 133 2.34 -12.98 7.65
C VAL A 133 1.34 -13.62 8.60
N TYR A 134 0.17 -13.01 8.68
CA TYR A 134 -0.88 -13.40 9.61
C TYR A 134 -2.11 -13.85 8.85
N ALA A 135 -2.69 -14.97 9.28
CA ALA A 135 -3.92 -15.49 8.73
C ALA A 135 -4.81 -16.08 9.85
N ALA A 136 -6.09 -16.07 9.60
CA ALA A 136 -7.06 -16.72 10.47
C ALA A 136 -8.05 -17.49 9.62
N ARG A 137 -8.55 -18.60 10.18
CA ARG A 137 -9.70 -19.31 9.61
C ARG A 137 -10.90 -19.04 10.48
N SER A 138 -12.00 -18.63 9.88
CA SER A 138 -13.23 -18.37 10.62
C SER A 138 -14.45 -18.53 9.72
N GLY A 139 -15.60 -18.63 10.31
CA GLY A 139 -16.89 -18.64 9.60
C GLY A 139 -17.46 -17.24 9.46
N ASN A 140 -18.59 -17.18 8.77
CA ASN A 140 -19.39 -15.98 8.63
C ASN A 140 -20.48 -15.99 9.71
N GLY A 141 -20.36 -15.12 10.70
CA GLY A 141 -21.31 -15.01 11.82
C GLY A 141 -20.65 -15.08 13.19
N ALA A 142 -21.35 -14.61 14.21
CA ALA A 142 -20.82 -14.46 15.56
C ALA A 142 -20.49 -15.78 16.26
N SER A 143 -21.02 -16.90 15.79
CA SER A 143 -20.79 -18.23 16.36
C SER A 143 -19.54 -18.94 15.84
N ALA A 144 -19.03 -18.53 14.70
CA ALA A 144 -17.82 -19.12 14.13
C ALA A 144 -16.58 -18.40 14.68
N SER A 145 -15.61 -19.12 15.16
CA SER A 145 -14.43 -18.57 15.82
C SER A 145 -13.17 -19.29 15.39
N GLY A 146 -12.08 -18.54 15.29
CA GLY A 146 -10.77 -19.06 14.93
C GLY A 146 -9.65 -18.35 15.66
N ARG A 147 -8.45 -18.84 15.51
CA ARG A 147 -7.25 -18.22 16.06
C ARG A 147 -6.43 -17.57 14.95
N VAL A 148 -5.69 -16.54 15.31
CA VAL A 148 -4.69 -15.97 14.41
C VAL A 148 -3.46 -16.86 14.41
N HIS A 149 -3.00 -17.23 13.23
CA HIS A 149 -1.75 -17.92 12.99
C HIS A 149 -0.74 -16.92 12.43
N ALA A 150 0.45 -16.87 13.02
CA ALA A 150 1.59 -16.13 12.50
C ALA A 150 2.58 -17.09 11.86
N PHE A 151 2.94 -16.79 10.62
CA PHE A 151 3.95 -17.54 9.88
C PHE A 151 5.15 -16.64 9.62
N ASP A 152 6.35 -17.19 9.72
CA ASP A 152 7.54 -16.52 9.22
C ASP A 152 7.39 -16.26 7.71
N ALA A 153 7.54 -15.01 7.30
CA ALA A 153 7.25 -14.59 5.94
C ALA A 153 8.21 -15.23 4.90
N ALA A 154 9.45 -15.54 5.31
CA ALA A 154 10.45 -16.12 4.42
C ALA A 154 10.23 -17.63 4.20
N THR A 155 9.87 -18.36 5.26
CA THR A 155 9.85 -19.85 5.26
C THR A 155 8.46 -20.44 5.37
N GLY A 156 7.48 -19.65 5.80
CA GLY A 156 6.15 -20.10 6.15
C GLY A 156 6.09 -20.94 7.43
N ALA A 157 7.18 -21.06 8.20
CA ALA A 157 7.14 -21.78 9.48
C ALA A 157 6.18 -21.08 10.45
N THR A 158 5.40 -21.87 11.20
CA THR A 158 4.52 -21.31 12.24
C THR A 158 5.36 -20.72 13.34
N ALA A 159 5.21 -19.39 13.57
CA ALA A 159 5.89 -18.69 14.65
C ALA A 159 5.10 -18.80 15.95
N TRP A 160 3.77 -18.59 15.87
CA TRP A 160 2.85 -18.76 17.01
C TRP A 160 1.40 -18.85 16.53
N ILE A 161 0.52 -19.26 17.44
CA ILE A 161 -0.94 -19.25 17.30
C ILE A 161 -1.48 -18.41 18.47
N SER A 162 -2.39 -17.48 18.21
CA SER A 162 -2.89 -16.53 19.21
C SER A 162 -3.55 -17.23 20.40
N THR A 163 -3.45 -16.62 21.57
CA THR A 163 -4.26 -16.99 22.73
C THR A 163 -5.73 -16.57 22.55
N ALA A 164 -5.96 -15.44 21.90
CA ALA A 164 -7.30 -14.96 21.57
C ALA A 164 -7.98 -15.90 20.57
N VAL A 165 -9.25 -16.19 20.87
CA VAL A 165 -10.19 -16.82 19.92
C VAL A 165 -11.06 -15.71 19.36
N ILE A 166 -10.92 -15.46 18.06
CA ILE A 166 -11.61 -14.36 17.39
C ILE A 166 -12.96 -14.88 16.90
N SER A 167 -14.04 -14.25 17.35
CA SER A 167 -15.37 -14.53 16.80
C SER A 167 -15.44 -13.95 15.39
N ALA A 168 -15.77 -14.77 14.42
CA ALA A 168 -16.03 -14.50 13.01
C ALA A 168 -15.60 -13.15 12.39
N GLY A 169 -15.31 -13.18 11.12
CA GLY A 169 -15.31 -12.02 10.24
C GLY A 169 -14.10 -11.11 10.19
N PRO A 170 -12.83 -11.57 10.33
CA PRO A 170 -11.69 -10.72 10.01
C PRO A 170 -11.39 -10.69 8.50
N ASP A 171 -12.42 -10.74 7.66
CA ASP A 171 -12.30 -10.78 6.20
C ASP A 171 -11.66 -9.52 5.61
N ASP A 172 -11.79 -8.37 6.28
CA ASP A 172 -11.07 -7.15 5.94
C ASP A 172 -9.62 -7.10 6.48
N GLY A 173 -9.13 -8.17 7.12
CA GLY A 173 -7.78 -8.25 7.68
C GLY A 173 -7.60 -7.39 8.94
N CYS A 174 -6.34 -7.16 9.30
CA CYS A 174 -5.98 -6.34 10.47
C CYS A 174 -5.17 -5.10 10.07
N VAL A 175 -4.99 -4.19 11.01
CA VAL A 175 -3.99 -3.13 10.93
C VAL A 175 -2.95 -3.31 12.04
N PHE A 176 -1.84 -2.61 11.94
CA PHE A 176 -0.69 -2.82 12.82
C PHE A 176 -0.37 -1.57 13.63
N ALA A 177 -0.02 -1.75 14.90
CA ALA A 177 0.65 -0.74 15.70
C ALA A 177 2.11 -0.56 15.24
N ASP A 178 2.79 0.52 15.66
CA ASP A 178 4.17 0.79 15.22
C ASP A 178 5.18 -0.30 15.63
N ASN A 179 4.91 -1.00 16.75
CA ASN A 179 5.70 -2.16 17.18
C ASN A 179 5.32 -3.47 16.46
N GLY A 180 4.37 -3.41 15.52
CA GLY A 180 3.88 -4.55 14.75
C GLY A 180 2.76 -5.36 15.40
N ASP A 181 2.28 -5.00 16.59
CA ASP A 181 1.12 -5.65 17.21
C ASP A 181 -0.11 -5.52 16.30
N LEU A 182 -0.91 -6.58 16.23
CA LEU A 182 -2.09 -6.64 15.39
C LEU A 182 -3.29 -5.99 16.08
N ILE A 183 -4.03 -5.20 15.35
CA ILE A 183 -5.36 -4.73 15.73
C ILE A 183 -6.37 -5.47 14.87
N VAL A 184 -7.06 -6.41 15.47
CA VAL A 184 -8.05 -7.27 14.80
C VAL A 184 -9.44 -6.90 15.28
N ALA A 185 -10.33 -6.57 14.37
CA ALA A 185 -11.73 -6.32 14.69
C ALA A 185 -12.59 -7.49 14.18
N SER A 186 -13.57 -7.89 14.96
CA SER A 186 -14.57 -8.88 14.61
C SER A 186 -15.99 -8.40 14.94
N PHE A 187 -16.98 -9.27 14.87
CA PHE A 187 -18.37 -8.91 15.20
C PHE A 187 -18.57 -8.34 16.60
N LEU A 188 -17.93 -8.95 17.59
CA LEU A 188 -18.22 -8.67 19.01
C LEU A 188 -17.10 -7.92 19.72
N ASN A 189 -15.88 -8.03 19.23
CA ASN A 189 -14.71 -7.54 19.91
C ASN A 189 -13.69 -6.92 18.96
N ILE A 190 -12.81 -6.12 19.53
CA ILE A 190 -11.55 -5.69 18.96
C ILE A 190 -10.46 -6.21 19.88
N TRP A 191 -9.37 -6.73 19.31
CA TRP A 191 -8.19 -7.19 20.05
C TRP A 191 -6.95 -6.44 19.59
N ARG A 192 -6.06 -6.17 20.55
CA ARG A 192 -4.66 -5.98 20.27
C ARG A 192 -3.92 -7.26 20.63
N ILE A 193 -3.26 -7.86 19.66
CA ILE A 193 -2.52 -9.11 19.80
C ILE A 193 -1.04 -8.81 19.62
N ARG A 194 -0.22 -9.27 20.56
CA ARG A 194 1.23 -9.03 20.53
C ARG A 194 1.89 -9.76 19.37
N ALA A 195 2.69 -9.02 18.60
CA ALA A 195 3.36 -9.55 17.41
C ALA A 195 4.41 -10.62 17.72
N THR A 196 5.01 -10.62 18.92
CA THR A 196 6.10 -11.53 19.25
C THR A 196 5.65 -12.95 19.58
N ASP A 197 4.49 -13.11 20.22
CA ASP A 197 4.03 -14.38 20.81
C ASP A 197 2.53 -14.68 20.67
N GLY A 198 1.74 -13.78 20.07
CA GLY A 198 0.30 -13.97 19.91
C GLY A 198 -0.53 -13.78 21.18
N ALA A 199 0.06 -13.27 22.26
CA ALA A 199 -0.67 -12.98 23.50
C ALA A 199 -1.59 -11.77 23.32
N THR A 200 -2.77 -11.81 23.96
CA THR A 200 -3.68 -10.68 23.99
C THR A 200 -3.11 -9.57 24.86
N VAL A 201 -2.97 -8.36 24.29
CA VAL A 201 -2.56 -7.16 25.04
C VAL A 201 -3.78 -6.51 25.70
N TRP A 202 -4.85 -6.33 24.91
CA TRP A 202 -6.15 -5.87 25.38
C TRP A 202 -7.28 -6.35 24.49
N THR A 203 -8.50 -6.30 25.01
CA THR A 203 -9.76 -6.57 24.29
C THR A 203 -10.75 -5.49 24.60
N ALA A 204 -11.51 -5.03 23.61
CA ALA A 204 -12.63 -4.11 23.77
C ALA A 204 -13.87 -4.66 23.07
N ASN A 205 -15.05 -4.34 23.61
CA ASN A 205 -16.32 -4.76 23.03
C ASN A 205 -16.73 -3.85 21.87
N ARG A 206 -17.36 -4.46 20.88
CA ARG A 206 -18.06 -3.78 19.79
C ARG A 206 -19.30 -4.55 19.36
N ALA A 207 -20.12 -3.93 18.52
CA ALA A 207 -21.22 -4.60 17.82
C ALA A 207 -21.12 -4.30 16.33
N ALA A 208 -20.77 -5.28 15.52
CA ALA A 208 -20.85 -5.18 14.06
C ALA A 208 -22.15 -5.79 13.57
N SER A 209 -22.68 -5.25 12.48
CA SER A 209 -23.88 -5.77 11.83
C SER A 209 -23.57 -6.80 10.76
N THR A 210 -22.37 -6.78 10.19
CA THR A 210 -21.92 -7.71 9.13
C THR A 210 -20.43 -7.99 9.27
N SER A 211 -19.96 -9.11 8.68
CA SER A 211 -18.54 -9.45 8.60
C SER A 211 -17.75 -8.40 7.80
N ASP A 212 -18.38 -7.83 6.79
CA ASP A 212 -17.77 -6.83 5.90
C ASP A 212 -17.39 -5.52 6.60
N ALA A 213 -17.99 -5.23 7.76
CA ALA A 213 -17.62 -4.08 8.59
C ALA A 213 -16.54 -4.40 9.65
N CYS A 214 -15.97 -5.60 9.61
CA CYS A 214 -14.99 -6.06 10.59
C CYS A 214 -13.56 -5.63 10.26
N GLY A 215 -13.37 -4.43 9.79
CA GLY A 215 -12.06 -3.79 9.63
C GLY A 215 -11.85 -2.66 10.63
N ALA A 216 -10.62 -2.47 11.08
CA ALA A 216 -10.20 -1.30 11.83
C ALA A 216 -9.27 -0.44 10.98
N ALA A 217 -9.27 0.88 11.19
CA ALA A 217 -8.26 1.78 10.68
C ALA A 217 -7.51 2.41 11.85
N ARG A 218 -6.25 2.77 11.64
CA ARG A 218 -5.39 3.37 12.67
C ARG A 218 -4.79 4.68 12.18
N PHE A 219 -4.75 5.68 13.06
CA PHE A 219 -3.98 6.92 12.84
C PHE A 219 -3.42 7.41 14.18
N GLY A 220 -2.10 7.57 14.26
CA GLY A 220 -1.44 7.92 15.51
C GLY A 220 -1.77 6.91 16.63
N ASP A 221 -2.31 7.41 17.74
CA ASP A 221 -2.74 6.63 18.92
C ASP A 221 -4.20 6.16 18.84
N ALA A 222 -4.90 6.41 17.74
CA ALA A 222 -6.30 6.12 17.57
C ALA A 222 -6.54 4.84 16.75
N VAL A 223 -7.51 4.06 17.17
CA VAL A 223 -8.11 2.95 16.42
C VAL A 223 -9.58 3.30 16.16
N TYR A 224 -9.97 3.26 14.90
CA TYR A 224 -11.34 3.55 14.47
C TYR A 224 -12.01 2.28 13.96
N VAL A 225 -13.23 2.04 14.40
CA VAL A 225 -14.09 0.95 13.90
C VAL A 225 -15.51 1.45 13.68
N ALA A 226 -16.19 0.91 12.68
CA ALA A 226 -17.63 1.08 12.54
C ALA A 226 -18.34 0.20 13.57
N ASP A 227 -19.42 0.70 14.16
CA ASP A 227 -20.20 -0.04 15.15
C ASP A 227 -21.69 0.23 15.00
N SER A 228 -22.52 -0.76 15.31
CA SER A 228 -23.97 -0.68 15.26
C SER A 228 -24.53 -0.11 16.56
N VAL A 229 -25.46 0.82 16.45
CA VAL A 229 -26.16 1.44 17.59
C VAL A 229 -27.65 1.57 17.26
N ALA A 230 -28.46 1.90 18.25
CA ALA A 230 -29.88 2.20 18.01
C ALA A 230 -30.01 3.36 17.00
N GLY A 231 -30.77 3.13 15.94
CA GLY A 231 -31.02 4.13 14.90
C GLY A 231 -29.99 4.20 13.77
N GLY A 232 -28.92 3.41 13.80
CA GLY A 232 -27.92 3.41 12.74
C GLY A 232 -26.55 2.89 13.12
N GLN A 233 -25.53 3.61 12.71
CA GLN A 233 -24.14 3.29 12.93
C GLN A 233 -23.33 4.50 13.39
N VAL A 234 -22.21 4.23 14.04
CA VAL A 234 -21.21 5.21 14.45
C VAL A 234 -19.81 4.73 14.09
N ILE A 235 -18.87 5.65 14.02
CA ILE A 235 -17.46 5.34 14.11
C ILE A 235 -17.07 5.51 15.58
N LYS A 236 -16.52 4.48 16.21
CA LYS A 236 -15.95 4.54 17.55
C LYS A 236 -14.44 4.70 17.49
N ARG A 237 -13.91 5.57 18.35
CA ARG A 237 -12.48 5.75 18.58
C ARG A 237 -12.06 5.07 19.87
N PHE A 238 -11.00 4.27 19.77
CA PHE A 238 -10.35 3.61 20.91
C PHE A 238 -8.90 4.07 21.01
N ASN A 239 -8.37 4.12 22.23
CA ASN A 239 -6.95 4.36 22.43
C ASN A 239 -6.14 3.10 22.03
N LEU A 240 -5.15 3.26 21.17
CA LEU A 240 -4.33 2.16 20.66
C LEU A 240 -3.57 1.40 21.76
N ALA A 241 -3.05 2.12 22.76
CA ALA A 241 -2.24 1.49 23.80
C ALA A 241 -3.08 0.67 24.79
N THR A 242 -4.27 1.17 25.15
CA THR A 242 -5.08 0.64 26.26
C THR A 242 -6.35 -0.08 25.82
N GLY A 243 -6.83 0.13 24.58
CA GLY A 243 -8.12 -0.38 24.12
C GLY A 243 -9.34 0.35 24.72
N VAL A 244 -9.12 1.43 25.49
CA VAL A 244 -10.22 2.18 26.12
C VAL A 244 -10.99 2.96 25.06
N PHE A 245 -12.31 2.79 25.06
CA PHE A 245 -13.22 3.63 24.27
C PHE A 245 -13.12 5.09 24.73
N GLN A 246 -13.05 6.02 23.77
CA GLN A 246 -12.89 7.43 24.05
C GLN A 246 -14.15 8.23 23.69
N TYR A 247 -14.58 8.14 22.45
CA TYR A 247 -15.79 8.79 21.93
C TYR A 247 -16.19 8.18 20.58
N GLN A 248 -17.32 8.65 20.06
CA GLN A 248 -17.87 8.21 18.79
C GLN A 248 -18.38 9.37 17.94
N SER A 249 -18.62 9.08 16.66
CA SER A 249 -19.26 10.02 15.73
C SER A 249 -20.74 10.24 16.08
N PRO A 250 -21.38 11.28 15.54
CA PRO A 250 -22.84 11.32 15.42
C PRO A 250 -23.36 10.03 14.76
N VAL A 251 -24.63 9.69 15.09
CA VAL A 251 -25.29 8.52 14.49
C VAL A 251 -25.53 8.78 13.01
N MET A 252 -25.05 7.87 12.18
CA MET A 252 -25.35 7.83 10.75
C MET A 252 -26.59 6.94 10.55
N PRO A 253 -27.74 7.51 10.16
CA PRO A 253 -29.00 6.76 10.09
C PRO A 253 -28.98 5.67 9.01
N GLY A 254 -29.75 4.59 9.25
CA GLY A 254 -30.03 3.51 8.31
C GLY A 254 -29.43 2.16 8.71
N PRO A 255 -29.82 1.06 7.97
CA PRO A 255 -29.77 -0.28 8.54
C PRO A 255 -28.37 -0.91 8.61
N LEU A 256 -27.65 -1.07 7.55
CA LEU A 256 -26.44 -1.88 7.54
C LEU A 256 -25.27 -1.12 6.93
N ASN A 257 -24.08 -1.35 7.47
CA ASN A 257 -22.84 -0.95 6.86
C ASN A 257 -22.02 -2.18 6.45
N GLN A 258 -21.47 -2.12 5.25
CA GLN A 258 -20.63 -3.17 4.69
C GLN A 258 -19.17 -2.71 4.56
N HIS A 259 -18.82 -1.55 5.11
CA HIS A 259 -17.49 -0.98 4.99
C HIS A 259 -16.90 -0.65 6.36
N HIS A 260 -15.59 -0.71 6.45
CA HIS A 260 -14.80 -0.27 7.57
C HIS A 260 -14.37 1.20 7.41
N PRO A 261 -13.99 1.88 8.49
CA PRO A 261 -13.41 3.21 8.39
C PRO A 261 -12.07 3.22 7.63
N MET A 262 -11.77 4.35 7.02
CA MET A 262 -10.47 4.70 6.46
C MET A 262 -10.01 6.03 7.02
N VAL A 263 -8.72 6.28 7.08
CA VAL A 263 -8.18 7.57 7.53
C VAL A 263 -7.30 8.18 6.43
N GLY A 264 -7.58 9.42 6.08
CA GLY A 264 -6.79 10.17 5.12
C GLY A 264 -5.40 10.54 5.64
N PRO A 265 -4.50 10.99 4.77
CA PRO A 265 -3.17 11.44 5.18
C PRO A 265 -3.19 12.59 6.20
N ASP A 266 -4.25 13.42 6.18
CA ASP A 266 -4.48 14.55 7.07
C ASP A 266 -5.20 14.17 8.40
N GLY A 267 -5.47 12.88 8.63
CA GLY A 267 -6.19 12.39 9.80
C GLY A 267 -7.73 12.46 9.66
N THR A 268 -8.27 12.88 8.52
CA THR A 268 -9.71 12.85 8.27
C THR A 268 -10.21 11.42 8.25
N VAL A 269 -11.24 11.11 9.04
CA VAL A 269 -11.83 9.77 9.13
C VAL A 269 -13.01 9.67 8.18
N TYR A 270 -12.99 8.67 7.31
CA TYR A 270 -14.02 8.44 6.31
C TYR A 270 -14.77 7.15 6.58
N LEU A 271 -16.06 7.13 6.21
CA LEU A 271 -16.86 5.91 6.15
C LEU A 271 -17.85 5.99 4.99
N ASN A 272 -17.82 5.01 4.11
CA ASN A 272 -18.89 4.83 3.15
C ASN A 272 -19.98 3.98 3.79
N ARG A 273 -21.16 4.55 3.88
CA ARG A 273 -22.31 3.88 4.41
C ARG A 273 -23.20 3.42 3.25
N ALA A 274 -22.97 2.22 2.78
CA ALA A 274 -23.70 1.57 1.71
C ALA A 274 -24.61 0.47 2.28
N SER A 275 -25.90 0.66 2.24
CA SER A 275 -26.87 -0.22 2.88
C SER A 275 -27.72 -1.03 1.92
N GLN A 276 -27.56 -0.89 0.63
CA GLN A 276 -28.46 -1.41 -0.41
C GLN A 276 -29.88 -0.82 -0.36
N THR A 277 -30.11 0.19 0.48
CA THR A 277 -31.40 0.89 0.58
C THR A 277 -31.30 2.22 -0.13
N ALA A 278 -32.08 2.41 -1.18
CA ALA A 278 -32.08 3.65 -1.96
C ALA A 278 -32.31 4.88 -1.07
N GLY A 279 -31.49 5.91 -1.23
CA GLY A 279 -31.62 7.19 -0.55
C GLY A 279 -31.05 7.24 0.88
N ALA A 280 -30.50 6.13 1.40
CA ALA A 280 -29.91 6.07 2.74
C ALA A 280 -28.37 5.99 2.74
N ASP A 281 -27.76 5.94 1.57
CA ASP A 281 -26.32 5.75 1.44
C ASP A 281 -25.60 7.06 1.26
N PHE A 282 -24.61 7.28 2.13
CA PHE A 282 -23.75 8.46 2.11
C PHE A 282 -22.30 8.08 2.35
N PHE A 283 -21.43 8.83 1.74
CA PHE A 283 -20.02 8.86 2.08
C PHE A 283 -19.75 10.02 3.04
N TYR A 284 -19.23 9.70 4.22
CA TYR A 284 -19.02 10.65 5.31
C TYR A 284 -17.55 10.95 5.49
N ALA A 285 -17.26 12.20 5.88
CA ALA A 285 -15.96 12.61 6.39
C ALA A 285 -16.12 13.26 7.76
N PHE A 286 -15.24 12.89 8.68
CA PHE A 286 -15.19 13.42 10.04
C PHE A 286 -13.81 13.97 10.36
N THR A 287 -13.79 15.10 11.06
CA THR A 287 -12.58 15.61 11.72
C THR A 287 -12.50 15.01 13.12
N ASP A 288 -11.40 14.34 13.44
CA ASP A 288 -11.09 13.97 14.81
C ASP A 288 -10.43 15.17 15.52
N THR A 289 -11.13 15.72 16.52
CA THR A 289 -10.67 16.87 17.29
C THR A 289 -9.83 16.49 18.52
N GLY A 290 -9.63 15.18 18.75
CA GLY A 290 -9.04 14.65 19.99
C GLY A 290 -10.05 14.53 21.15
N ALA A 291 -11.26 15.10 21.00
CA ALA A 291 -12.35 15.02 21.97
C ALA A 291 -13.68 14.53 21.37
N ALA A 292 -13.84 14.63 20.05
CA ALA A 292 -15.03 14.22 19.33
C ALA A 292 -14.70 13.97 17.84
N LEU A 293 -15.51 13.14 17.19
CA LEU A 293 -15.58 13.05 15.72
C LEU A 293 -16.67 14.02 15.25
N VAL A 294 -16.26 15.08 14.57
CA VAL A 294 -17.16 16.11 14.05
C VAL A 294 -17.36 15.91 12.56
N GLN A 295 -18.60 15.76 12.12
CA GLN A 295 -18.88 15.62 10.69
C GLN A 295 -18.41 16.86 9.92
N ARG A 296 -17.54 16.66 8.94
CA ARG A 296 -17.06 17.69 8.02
C ARG A 296 -18.01 17.86 6.86
N TRP A 297 -18.36 16.75 6.23
CA TRP A 297 -19.33 16.68 5.15
C TRP A 297 -19.94 15.27 5.02
N ALA A 298 -21.06 15.19 4.32
CA ALA A 298 -21.66 13.95 3.86
C ALA A 298 -22.17 14.16 2.45
N VAL A 299 -21.82 13.25 1.54
CA VAL A 299 -22.28 13.29 0.14
C VAL A 299 -23.05 12.02 -0.18
N PRO A 300 -24.16 12.11 -0.95
CA PRO A 300 -24.86 10.91 -1.39
C PRO A 300 -23.90 9.96 -2.12
N SER A 301 -23.99 8.69 -1.78
CA SER A 301 -23.31 7.62 -2.48
C SER A 301 -24.41 6.74 -3.07
N ALA A 302 -24.42 6.54 -4.39
CA ALA A 302 -25.43 5.69 -5.00
C ALA A 302 -25.29 4.28 -4.42
N GLY A 303 -26.34 3.77 -3.80
CA GLY A 303 -26.35 2.57 -2.98
C GLY A 303 -25.79 1.33 -3.64
N GLY A 304 -25.22 0.45 -2.84
CA GLY A 304 -24.72 -0.83 -3.25
C GLY A 304 -23.44 -1.27 -2.53
N VAL A 305 -23.02 -2.50 -2.75
CA VAL A 305 -21.92 -3.18 -2.06
C VAL A 305 -20.55 -2.67 -2.49
N LYS A 306 -20.45 -1.94 -3.60
CA LYS A 306 -19.18 -1.58 -4.22
C LYS A 306 -18.45 -0.39 -3.59
N GLY A 307 -18.99 0.32 -2.71
CA GLY A 307 -18.50 1.60 -2.21
C GLY A 307 -17.08 1.66 -1.63
N GLU A 308 -16.12 1.02 -2.26
CA GLU A 308 -14.71 1.14 -1.88
C GLU A 308 -14.16 2.52 -2.26
N PHE A 309 -13.14 2.95 -1.52
CA PHE A 309 -12.56 4.27 -1.63
C PHE A 309 -11.06 4.25 -1.33
N ALA A 310 -10.36 5.26 -1.81
CA ALA A 310 -8.95 5.49 -1.54
C ALA A 310 -8.65 6.98 -1.45
N CYS A 311 -7.53 7.34 -0.85
CA CYS A 311 -7.07 8.73 -0.76
C CYS A 311 -5.95 9.00 -1.76
N GLY A 312 -5.92 10.22 -2.31
CA GLY A 312 -4.75 10.80 -2.95
C GLY A 312 -3.97 11.67 -1.97
N ALA A 313 -2.66 11.74 -2.12
CA ALA A 313 -1.79 12.55 -1.27
C ALA A 313 -2.07 14.06 -1.39
N GLU A 314 -2.63 14.48 -2.54
CA GLU A 314 -2.95 15.87 -2.86
C GLU A 314 -4.32 16.34 -2.32
N GLY A 315 -4.96 15.60 -1.41
CA GLY A 315 -6.26 15.95 -0.83
C GLY A 315 -7.46 15.57 -1.71
N SER A 316 -7.33 14.52 -2.51
CA SER A 316 -8.45 13.87 -3.19
C SER A 316 -8.92 12.63 -2.43
N VAL A 317 -10.19 12.28 -2.60
CA VAL A 317 -10.75 10.98 -2.21
C VAL A 317 -11.42 10.38 -3.43
N TYR A 318 -11.12 9.13 -3.71
CA TYR A 318 -11.71 8.38 -4.81
C TYR A 318 -12.70 7.38 -4.26
N MET A 319 -13.88 7.31 -4.87
CA MET A 319 -14.96 6.41 -4.45
C MET A 319 -15.55 5.72 -5.67
N LEU A 320 -15.73 4.41 -5.61
CA LEU A 320 -16.48 3.66 -6.60
C LEU A 320 -17.91 3.45 -6.09
N GLN A 321 -18.85 4.15 -6.71
CA GLN A 321 -20.27 4.09 -6.38
C GLN A 321 -20.98 2.90 -7.06
N ALA A 322 -22.16 2.56 -6.61
CA ALA A 322 -23.05 1.68 -7.35
C ALA A 322 -23.29 2.22 -8.77
N GLY A 323 -23.51 1.32 -9.72
CA GLY A 323 -23.53 1.68 -11.14
C GLY A 323 -22.16 1.90 -11.74
N ASP A 324 -21.12 1.51 -11.00
CA ASP A 324 -19.71 1.56 -11.43
C ASP A 324 -19.23 2.97 -11.81
N LEU A 325 -19.71 3.99 -11.10
CA LEU A 325 -19.25 5.37 -11.23
C LEU A 325 -18.07 5.63 -10.29
N LEU A 326 -16.87 5.67 -10.84
CA LEU A 326 -15.66 6.12 -10.12
C LEU A 326 -15.70 7.65 -10.03
N THR A 327 -15.68 8.17 -8.81
CA THR A 327 -15.79 9.61 -8.54
C THR A 327 -14.61 10.10 -7.75
N ARG A 328 -14.02 11.21 -8.15
CA ARG A 328 -13.03 11.95 -7.40
C ARG A 328 -13.69 13.09 -6.64
N LEU A 329 -13.49 13.12 -5.33
CA LEU A 329 -14.00 14.15 -4.43
C LEU A 329 -12.86 15.03 -3.92
N ASP A 330 -13.19 16.25 -3.60
CA ASP A 330 -12.36 17.11 -2.76
C ASP A 330 -12.43 16.64 -1.31
N ALA A 331 -11.28 16.34 -0.69
CA ALA A 331 -11.24 15.79 0.68
C ALA A 331 -11.74 16.80 1.73
N GLN A 332 -11.62 18.10 1.49
CA GLN A 332 -12.02 19.14 2.43
C GLN A 332 -13.52 19.43 2.39
N THR A 333 -14.12 19.40 1.19
CA THR A 333 -15.49 19.86 0.97
C THR A 333 -16.46 18.77 0.57
N GLY A 334 -15.97 17.59 0.13
CA GLY A 334 -16.79 16.53 -0.46
C GLY A 334 -17.30 16.85 -1.88
N ALA A 335 -16.92 18.00 -2.46
CA ALA A 335 -17.35 18.37 -3.80
C ALA A 335 -16.79 17.41 -4.86
N VAL A 336 -17.65 16.99 -5.80
CA VAL A 336 -17.24 16.18 -6.95
C VAL A 336 -16.34 17.01 -7.86
N ARG A 337 -15.13 16.50 -8.13
CA ARG A 337 -14.17 17.11 -9.06
C ARG A 337 -14.25 16.48 -10.44
N ASN A 338 -14.28 15.17 -10.51
CA ASN A 338 -14.33 14.37 -11.75
C ASN A 338 -15.08 13.06 -11.50
N SER A 339 -15.56 12.44 -12.58
CA SER A 339 -16.17 11.11 -12.56
C SER A 339 -15.83 10.35 -13.84
N TYR A 340 -15.80 9.02 -13.73
CA TYR A 340 -15.61 8.10 -14.85
C TYR A 340 -16.51 6.88 -14.69
N SER A 341 -17.23 6.51 -15.75
CA SER A 341 -18.03 5.27 -15.76
C SER A 341 -17.14 4.07 -16.03
N VAL A 342 -16.87 3.28 -15.01
CA VAL A 342 -16.10 2.04 -15.12
C VAL A 342 -16.98 0.98 -15.81
N PRO A 343 -16.43 0.10 -16.66
CA PRO A 343 -17.22 -1.00 -17.22
C PRO A 343 -17.90 -1.83 -16.13
N LEU A 344 -19.18 -2.10 -16.31
CA LEU A 344 -20.00 -2.81 -15.34
C LEU A 344 -19.40 -4.18 -15.01
N GLY A 345 -19.07 -4.37 -13.73
CA GLY A 345 -18.77 -5.68 -13.20
C GLY A 345 -20.05 -6.42 -12.83
N SER A 346 -20.20 -7.64 -13.29
CA SER A 346 -21.32 -8.49 -12.91
C SER A 346 -21.11 -9.08 -11.51
N GLY A 347 -21.45 -8.33 -10.49
CA GLY A 347 -21.35 -8.82 -9.10
C GLY A 347 -21.36 -7.68 -8.09
N GLY A 348 -21.92 -7.93 -6.93
CA GLY A 348 -22.09 -6.94 -5.86
C GLY A 348 -20.97 -6.94 -4.83
N PHE A 349 -19.74 -7.36 -5.17
CA PHE A 349 -18.65 -7.43 -4.20
C PHE A 349 -17.89 -6.12 -4.11
N LYS A 350 -17.33 -5.87 -2.93
CA LYS A 350 -16.41 -4.77 -2.68
C LYS A 350 -15.27 -4.81 -3.68
N THR A 351 -15.01 -3.69 -4.32
CA THR A 351 -13.80 -3.50 -5.12
C THR A 351 -12.67 -3.00 -4.23
N ARG A 352 -11.46 -3.05 -4.73
CA ARG A 352 -10.29 -2.47 -4.06
C ARG A 352 -9.66 -1.44 -4.98
N MET A 353 -9.10 -0.40 -4.38
CA MET A 353 -8.39 0.66 -5.07
C MET A 353 -7.01 0.87 -4.47
N ALA A 354 -6.06 1.26 -5.31
CA ALA A 354 -4.75 1.70 -4.89
C ALA A 354 -4.43 3.04 -5.55
N VAL A 355 -3.79 3.93 -4.81
CA VAL A 355 -3.27 5.20 -5.33
C VAL A 355 -1.76 5.20 -5.11
N ASP A 356 -1.01 5.42 -6.16
CA ASP A 356 0.44 5.38 -6.14
C ASP A 356 1.08 6.74 -5.81
N GLY A 357 2.42 6.76 -5.72
CA GLY A 357 3.19 7.95 -5.38
C GLY A 357 3.06 9.12 -6.37
N ASP A 358 2.63 8.89 -7.61
CA ASP A 358 2.30 9.92 -8.60
C ASP A 358 0.83 10.34 -8.56
N GLY A 359 0.01 9.69 -7.71
CA GLY A 359 -1.43 9.91 -7.62
C GLY A 359 -2.23 9.16 -8.68
N ARG A 360 -1.64 8.17 -9.37
CA ARG A 360 -2.39 7.31 -10.29
C ARG A 360 -3.28 6.35 -9.51
N VAL A 361 -4.50 6.18 -10.02
CA VAL A 361 -5.53 5.36 -9.40
C VAL A 361 -5.67 4.05 -10.14
N PHE A 362 -5.51 2.94 -9.42
CA PHE A 362 -5.72 1.59 -9.92
C PHE A 362 -6.97 1.01 -9.25
N VAL A 363 -7.92 0.56 -10.05
CA VAL A 363 -9.19 0.05 -9.53
C VAL A 363 -9.63 -1.20 -10.29
N THR A 364 -10.26 -2.11 -9.58
CA THR A 364 -10.94 -3.26 -10.18
C THR A 364 -12.45 -3.02 -10.16
N ASN A 365 -13.16 -3.53 -11.17
CA ASN A 365 -14.61 -3.38 -11.25
C ASN A 365 -15.40 -4.42 -10.46
N GLY A 366 -14.75 -5.33 -9.75
CA GLY A 366 -15.38 -6.38 -8.95
C GLY A 366 -16.16 -7.42 -9.76
N GLY A 367 -15.94 -7.52 -11.07
CA GLY A 367 -16.73 -8.39 -11.95
C GLY A 367 -16.40 -9.88 -11.82
N PHE A 368 -17.43 -10.73 -11.88
CA PHE A 368 -17.25 -12.19 -11.92
C PHE A 368 -16.83 -12.69 -13.31
N THR A 369 -17.54 -12.33 -14.35
CA THR A 369 -17.27 -12.80 -15.72
C THR A 369 -16.52 -11.77 -16.55
N ASN A 370 -16.78 -10.50 -16.32
CA ASN A 370 -16.24 -9.35 -17.05
C ASN A 370 -15.34 -8.47 -16.15
N GLY A 371 -14.56 -9.12 -15.29
CA GLY A 371 -13.62 -8.43 -14.42
C GLY A 371 -12.58 -7.64 -15.19
N ALA A 372 -12.28 -6.45 -14.72
CA ALA A 372 -11.28 -5.56 -15.29
C ALA A 372 -10.44 -4.88 -14.22
N LEU A 373 -9.20 -4.62 -14.56
CA LEU A 373 -8.30 -3.72 -13.86
C LEU A 373 -8.09 -2.49 -14.73
N LEU A 374 -8.28 -1.31 -14.16
CA LEU A 374 -8.14 -0.03 -14.82
C LEU A 374 -7.10 0.83 -14.10
N ALA A 375 -6.39 1.64 -14.86
CA ALA A 375 -5.47 2.64 -14.34
C ALA A 375 -5.82 4.02 -14.89
N PHE A 376 -5.85 4.98 -13.99
CA PHE A 376 -6.17 6.37 -14.29
C PHE A 376 -5.06 7.31 -13.80
N ASP A 377 -4.98 8.49 -14.40
CA ASP A 377 -4.31 9.61 -13.78
C ASP A 377 -5.13 10.12 -12.58
N ARG A 378 -4.54 11.00 -11.78
CA ARG A 378 -5.18 11.60 -10.61
C ARG A 378 -6.51 12.33 -10.92
N ASP A 379 -6.70 12.77 -12.16
CA ASP A 379 -7.92 13.46 -12.64
C ASP A 379 -8.95 12.50 -13.26
N LEU A 380 -8.75 11.18 -13.12
CA LEU A 380 -9.56 10.12 -13.70
C LEU A 380 -9.52 10.06 -15.24
N THR A 381 -8.47 10.57 -15.87
CA THR A 381 -8.19 10.26 -17.28
C THR A 381 -7.72 8.81 -17.38
N LEU A 382 -8.45 7.98 -18.13
CA LEU A 382 -8.10 6.56 -18.31
C LEU A 382 -6.77 6.43 -19.06
N ARG A 383 -5.82 5.70 -18.47
CA ARG A 383 -4.52 5.37 -19.08
C ARG A 383 -4.54 4.04 -19.79
N TRP A 384 -5.00 3.02 -19.10
CA TRP A 384 -5.11 1.68 -19.65
C TRP A 384 -6.13 0.83 -18.91
N GLN A 385 -6.55 -0.24 -19.56
CA GLN A 385 -7.46 -1.23 -19.01
C GLN A 385 -7.07 -2.62 -19.50
N VAL A 386 -7.19 -3.62 -18.62
CA VAL A 386 -7.02 -5.04 -18.98
C VAL A 386 -8.09 -5.90 -18.35
N SER A 387 -8.44 -7.01 -19.01
CA SER A 387 -9.33 -8.01 -18.47
C SER A 387 -8.63 -8.84 -17.38
N VAL A 388 -9.27 -8.97 -16.22
CA VAL A 388 -8.89 -9.91 -15.16
C VAL A 388 -10.15 -10.67 -14.76
N PRO A 389 -10.36 -11.89 -15.29
CA PRO A 389 -11.59 -12.63 -15.02
C PRO A 389 -11.83 -12.83 -13.53
N ASN A 390 -13.05 -12.59 -13.11
CA ASN A 390 -13.54 -12.82 -11.75
C ASN A 390 -12.67 -12.17 -10.67
N VAL A 391 -12.38 -10.89 -10.82
CA VAL A 391 -11.47 -10.18 -9.89
C VAL A 391 -12.07 -9.91 -8.51
N ASN A 392 -13.39 -9.96 -8.36
CA ASN A 392 -14.06 -9.93 -7.05
C ASN A 392 -13.42 -8.91 -6.07
N GLN A 393 -12.89 -9.43 -4.93
CA GLN A 393 -12.15 -8.67 -3.92
C GLN A 393 -10.61 -8.76 -4.12
N GLY A 394 -10.16 -9.15 -5.31
CA GLY A 394 -8.80 -9.62 -5.56
C GLY A 394 -7.68 -8.59 -5.73
N GLY A 395 -7.84 -7.38 -5.32
CA GLY A 395 -6.76 -6.40 -5.42
C GLY A 395 -7.27 -5.07 -5.93
N PRO A 396 -6.43 -4.09 -6.32
CA PRO A 396 -4.99 -4.20 -6.54
C PRO A 396 -4.14 -4.03 -5.28
N ALA A 397 -2.90 -4.51 -5.32
CA ALA A 397 -1.85 -4.22 -4.34
C ALA A 397 -0.56 -3.81 -5.08
N ILE A 398 0.14 -2.80 -4.58
CA ILE A 398 1.36 -2.29 -5.22
C ILE A 398 2.56 -2.60 -4.34
N ALA A 399 3.51 -3.36 -4.89
CA ALA A 399 4.79 -3.66 -4.25
C ALA A 399 5.71 -2.43 -4.21
N ALA A 400 6.68 -2.43 -3.31
CA ALA A 400 7.68 -1.37 -3.21
C ALA A 400 8.48 -1.16 -4.51
N ASP A 401 8.66 -2.21 -5.32
CA ASP A 401 9.32 -2.14 -6.62
C ASP A 401 8.41 -1.63 -7.76
N GLY A 402 7.15 -1.31 -7.47
CA GLY A 402 6.15 -0.86 -8.44
C GLY A 402 5.39 -1.97 -9.16
N THR A 403 5.57 -3.23 -8.76
CA THR A 403 4.77 -4.34 -9.28
C THR A 403 3.35 -4.25 -8.74
N LEU A 404 2.37 -4.22 -9.62
CA LEU A 404 0.96 -4.22 -9.27
C LEU A 404 0.41 -5.64 -9.38
N VAL A 405 -0.10 -6.16 -8.28
CA VAL A 405 -0.64 -7.52 -8.18
C VAL A 405 -2.15 -7.48 -8.08
N VAL A 406 -2.81 -8.32 -8.85
CA VAL A 406 -4.27 -8.52 -8.84
C VAL A 406 -4.57 -10.00 -8.82
N ALA A 407 -5.49 -10.40 -7.95
CA ALA A 407 -5.97 -11.77 -7.86
C ALA A 407 -7.37 -11.90 -8.49
N GLY A 408 -7.51 -12.74 -9.49
CA GLY A 408 -8.78 -13.24 -10.01
C GLY A 408 -9.03 -14.69 -9.62
N THR A 409 -10.22 -15.20 -9.91
CA THR A 409 -10.52 -16.63 -9.74
C THR A 409 -9.85 -17.48 -10.83
N GLY A 410 -9.89 -18.80 -10.68
CA GLY A 410 -9.08 -19.67 -11.52
C GLY A 410 -7.60 -19.38 -11.32
N SER A 411 -6.80 -19.55 -12.37
CA SER A 411 -5.35 -19.23 -12.36
C SER A 411 -5.06 -17.78 -12.73
N ASN A 412 -5.92 -16.84 -12.35
CA ASN A 412 -5.81 -15.43 -12.72
C ASN A 412 -5.15 -14.57 -11.63
N LEU A 413 -4.15 -15.06 -10.95
CA LEU A 413 -3.24 -14.23 -10.18
C LEU A 413 -2.22 -13.61 -11.14
N ARG A 414 -2.19 -12.29 -11.23
CA ARG A 414 -1.41 -11.56 -12.24
C ARG A 414 -0.60 -10.44 -11.62
N ALA A 415 0.59 -10.23 -12.13
CA ALA A 415 1.42 -9.09 -11.81
C ALA A 415 1.72 -8.27 -13.06
N TYR A 416 1.63 -6.97 -12.92
CA TYR A 416 1.93 -6.01 -13.97
C TYR A 416 3.05 -5.11 -13.52
N ARG A 417 4.00 -4.82 -14.41
CA ARG A 417 5.08 -3.89 -14.14
C ARG A 417 5.57 -3.25 -15.42
N THR A 418 5.67 -1.94 -15.44
CA THR A 418 6.47 -1.27 -16.46
C THR A 418 7.94 -1.46 -16.12
N PRO A 419 8.81 -1.81 -17.06
CA PRO A 419 10.24 -1.83 -16.81
C PRO A 419 10.68 -0.52 -16.19
N SER A 420 11.52 -0.61 -15.16
CA SER A 420 12.06 0.60 -14.53
C SER A 420 12.85 1.40 -15.59
N PRO A 421 12.59 2.69 -15.74
CA PRO A 421 13.43 3.52 -16.61
C PRO A 421 14.85 3.71 -16.05
N TRP A 422 15.11 3.20 -14.85
CA TRP A 422 16.34 3.37 -14.09
C TRP A 422 17.18 2.10 -14.12
N THR A 423 18.47 2.23 -14.40
CA THR A 423 19.42 1.10 -14.41
C THR A 423 20.62 1.46 -13.56
N ASN A 424 20.94 0.63 -12.56
CA ASN A 424 22.18 0.72 -11.80
C ASN A 424 23.34 0.19 -12.65
N LEU A 425 24.39 0.98 -12.82
CA LEU A 425 25.55 0.67 -13.66
C LEU A 425 26.75 0.19 -12.84
N GLY A 426 26.64 0.14 -11.51
CA GLY A 426 27.79 -0.18 -10.64
C GLY A 426 28.82 0.94 -10.57
N GLY A 427 30.06 0.58 -10.24
CA GLY A 427 31.19 1.51 -10.23
C GLY A 427 31.25 2.47 -9.05
N GLY A 428 30.50 2.23 -7.97
CA GLY A 428 30.53 3.05 -6.77
C GLY A 428 31.79 2.82 -5.93
N ILE A 429 32.00 3.67 -4.94
CA ILE A 429 33.13 3.66 -3.99
C ILE A 429 32.58 3.50 -2.58
N ALA A 430 33.00 2.47 -1.87
CA ALA A 430 32.57 2.21 -0.50
C ALA A 430 33.45 2.92 0.54
N GLY A 431 32.84 3.30 1.66
CA GLY A 431 33.48 3.76 2.88
C GLY A 431 33.15 2.86 4.07
N GLY A 432 33.29 3.38 5.28
CA GLY A 432 33.02 2.63 6.52
C GLY A 432 31.57 2.20 6.70
N LEU A 433 30.60 2.91 6.11
CA LEU A 433 29.19 2.55 6.08
C LEU A 433 28.79 1.75 4.83
N GLY A 434 29.76 1.33 4.02
CA GLY A 434 29.52 0.71 2.72
C GLY A 434 29.45 1.74 1.59
N GLN A 435 28.91 1.32 0.46
CA GLN A 435 28.71 2.18 -0.70
C GLN A 435 27.44 3.02 -0.53
N PRO A 436 27.46 4.37 -0.73
CA PRO A 436 26.26 5.16 -0.77
C PRO A 436 25.27 4.62 -1.81
N ALA A 437 24.02 4.46 -1.42
CA ALA A 437 22.95 4.08 -2.33
C ALA A 437 22.40 5.32 -3.04
N LEU A 438 22.16 5.25 -4.34
CA LEU A 438 21.42 6.25 -5.11
C LEU A 438 20.31 5.55 -5.90
N THR A 439 19.10 6.02 -5.73
CA THR A 439 17.91 5.48 -6.40
C THR A 439 17.17 6.61 -7.11
N GLY A 440 16.78 6.39 -8.35
CA GLY A 440 15.85 7.24 -9.09
C GLY A 440 14.44 6.66 -9.02
N LEU A 441 13.48 7.50 -8.73
CA LEU A 441 12.06 7.18 -8.62
C LEU A 441 11.25 8.09 -9.55
N GLY A 442 10.07 7.61 -9.99
CA GLY A 442 9.21 8.32 -10.90
C GLY A 442 9.35 7.86 -12.34
N THR A 443 8.45 8.34 -13.18
CA THR A 443 8.15 7.74 -14.49
C THR A 443 8.83 8.43 -15.66
N LEU A 444 9.59 9.47 -15.44
CA LEU A 444 10.23 10.29 -16.47
C LEU A 444 9.23 10.84 -17.51
N THR A 445 8.00 11.08 -17.07
CA THR A 445 6.93 11.66 -17.90
C THR A 445 6.82 13.16 -17.62
N ALA A 446 6.64 13.96 -18.65
CA ALA A 446 6.55 15.43 -18.56
C ALA A 446 5.57 15.89 -17.48
N GLY A 447 6.02 16.79 -16.60
CA GLY A 447 5.25 17.35 -15.51
C GLY A 447 5.17 16.49 -14.23
N ASN A 448 5.55 15.20 -14.29
CA ASN A 448 5.64 14.35 -13.10
C ASN A 448 6.92 14.65 -12.31
N THR A 449 6.86 14.47 -11.00
CA THR A 449 8.05 14.60 -10.15
C THR A 449 8.93 13.36 -10.27
N VAL A 450 10.19 13.57 -10.59
CA VAL A 450 11.24 12.57 -10.46
C VAL A 450 11.95 12.82 -9.14
N THR A 451 12.11 11.78 -8.33
CA THR A 451 12.75 11.88 -7.03
C THR A 451 14.02 11.04 -7.01
N PHE A 452 15.12 11.66 -6.63
CA PHE A 452 16.36 10.98 -6.30
C PHE A 452 16.43 10.80 -4.79
N ARG A 453 16.78 9.60 -4.35
CA ARG A 453 17.03 9.31 -2.94
C ARG A 453 18.40 8.69 -2.77
N ALA A 454 19.09 9.12 -1.73
CA ALA A 454 20.36 8.56 -1.36
C ALA A 454 20.41 8.22 0.14
N GLY A 455 21.16 7.17 0.48
CA GLY A 455 21.38 6.72 1.85
C GLY A 455 22.76 6.07 1.99
N ASN A 456 23.06 5.54 3.18
CA ASN A 456 24.36 4.98 3.56
C ASN A 456 25.52 5.98 3.46
N ALA A 457 25.22 7.28 3.64
CA ALA A 457 26.24 8.32 3.74
C ALA A 457 26.54 8.63 5.23
N PRO A 458 27.71 9.19 5.55
CA PRO A 458 27.96 9.65 6.90
C PRO A 458 26.92 10.70 7.33
N PRO A 459 26.44 10.65 8.59
CA PRO A 459 25.51 11.65 9.12
C PRO A 459 26.02 13.07 8.94
N ASN A 460 25.14 13.98 8.52
CA ASN A 460 25.40 15.41 8.30
C ASN A 460 26.55 15.70 7.32
N SER A 461 26.88 14.75 6.44
CA SER A 461 27.92 14.92 5.43
C SER A 461 27.45 15.79 4.27
N LEU A 462 28.43 16.29 3.50
CA LEU A 462 28.18 16.97 2.23
C LEU A 462 28.58 16.06 1.07
N GLY A 463 27.88 16.19 -0.04
CA GLY A 463 28.18 15.50 -1.27
C GLY A 463 27.89 16.34 -2.50
N VAL A 464 28.14 15.77 -3.65
CA VAL A 464 27.86 16.36 -4.96
C VAL A 464 27.01 15.39 -5.74
N PHE A 465 25.81 15.79 -6.08
CA PHE A 465 24.94 15.10 -7.03
C PHE A 465 25.30 15.54 -8.44
N ILE A 466 25.57 14.58 -9.31
CA ILE A 466 26.13 14.79 -10.65
C ILE A 466 25.11 14.32 -11.68
N PHE A 467 24.83 15.15 -12.66
CA PHE A 467 24.04 14.85 -13.84
C PHE A 467 24.89 14.94 -15.09
N GLY A 468 24.73 13.95 -15.97
CA GLY A 468 25.36 13.92 -17.29
C GLY A 468 24.39 13.53 -18.41
N ALA A 469 24.47 14.24 -19.53
CA ALA A 469 23.77 13.90 -20.76
C ALA A 469 24.51 12.81 -21.57
N SER A 470 25.71 12.44 -21.13
CA SER A 470 26.50 11.34 -21.70
C SER A 470 27.23 10.54 -20.62
N ALA A 471 27.63 9.32 -20.94
CA ALA A 471 28.47 8.50 -20.09
C ALA A 471 29.95 8.85 -20.29
N LEU A 472 30.64 9.22 -19.20
CA LEU A 472 32.07 9.50 -19.19
C LEU A 472 32.89 8.23 -18.90
N ASN A 473 32.44 7.42 -17.92
CA ASN A 473 33.03 6.13 -17.50
C ASN A 473 34.55 6.20 -17.20
N VAL A 474 34.98 7.19 -16.43
CA VAL A 474 36.38 7.37 -16.06
C VAL A 474 36.67 6.67 -14.72
N PRO A 475 37.70 5.81 -14.63
CA PRO A 475 38.15 5.24 -13.38
C PRO A 475 38.63 6.33 -12.41
N VAL A 476 38.14 6.30 -11.13
CA VAL A 476 38.46 7.28 -10.09
C VAL A 476 38.51 6.57 -8.73
N PHE A 477 39.65 6.61 -8.04
CA PHE A 477 39.82 6.12 -6.67
C PHE A 477 39.28 4.70 -6.40
N GLY A 478 39.38 3.81 -7.37
CA GLY A 478 38.89 2.42 -7.25
C GLY A 478 37.42 2.23 -7.64
N GLY A 479 36.71 3.28 -8.04
CA GLY A 479 35.38 3.25 -8.65
C GLY A 479 35.39 3.82 -10.07
N THR A 480 34.22 4.24 -10.52
CA THR A 480 34.02 4.82 -11.88
C THR A 480 33.16 6.08 -11.76
N LEU A 481 33.63 7.18 -12.29
CA LEU A 481 32.78 8.35 -12.57
C LEU A 481 32.01 8.07 -13.88
N VAL A 482 30.73 7.80 -13.72
CA VAL A 482 29.88 7.37 -14.83
C VAL A 482 29.32 8.55 -15.65
N PRO A 483 28.71 9.60 -15.06
CA PRO A 483 28.13 10.71 -15.81
C PRO A 483 29.21 11.67 -16.33
N SER A 484 28.93 12.34 -17.45
CA SER A 484 29.57 13.62 -17.76
C SER A 484 29.23 14.65 -16.70
N LEU A 485 30.11 15.66 -16.54
CA LEU A 485 29.95 16.69 -15.51
C LEU A 485 29.16 17.90 -16.04
N ASP A 486 27.93 17.67 -16.54
CA ASP A 486 27.16 18.73 -17.17
C ASP A 486 26.45 19.62 -16.15
N VAL A 487 25.94 19.02 -15.07
CA VAL A 487 25.37 19.74 -13.92
C VAL A 487 25.81 19.08 -12.62
N THR A 488 26.17 19.90 -11.65
CA THR A 488 26.50 19.45 -10.30
C THR A 488 25.71 20.24 -9.27
N LEU A 489 25.13 19.53 -8.29
CA LEU A 489 24.38 20.11 -7.18
C LEU A 489 24.96 19.65 -5.85
N VAL A 490 25.00 20.55 -4.86
CA VAL A 490 25.39 20.16 -3.49
C VAL A 490 24.28 19.31 -2.87
N ALA A 491 24.65 18.18 -2.32
CA ALA A 491 23.79 17.29 -1.55
C ALA A 491 24.19 17.37 -0.05
N ALA A 492 23.30 17.90 0.79
CA ALA A 492 23.48 17.91 2.24
C ALA A 492 22.69 16.76 2.86
N PHE A 493 23.38 15.84 3.51
CA PHE A 493 22.77 14.68 4.15
C PHE A 493 22.27 15.01 5.55
N ASP A 494 21.17 14.40 5.96
CA ASP A 494 20.60 14.53 7.30
C ASP A 494 21.38 13.76 8.37
N ALA A 495 20.89 13.79 9.62
CA ALA A 495 21.46 13.09 10.75
C ALA A 495 21.40 11.55 10.64
N GLN A 496 20.62 11.02 9.70
CA GLN A 496 20.51 9.60 9.38
C GLN A 496 21.35 9.22 8.14
N GLY A 497 22.11 10.16 7.56
CA GLY A 497 22.89 9.93 6.35
C GLY A 497 22.00 9.76 5.11
N GLN A 498 20.84 10.41 5.07
CA GLN A 498 19.88 10.36 3.98
C GLN A 498 19.82 11.70 3.24
N TRP A 499 19.48 11.63 1.96
CA TRP A 499 19.26 12.81 1.11
C TRP A 499 18.19 12.51 0.07
N SER A 500 17.41 13.53 -0.29
CA SER A 500 16.39 13.43 -1.32
C SER A 500 16.29 14.72 -2.14
N LEU A 501 16.03 14.58 -3.45
CA LEU A 501 15.82 15.68 -4.37
C LEU A 501 14.66 15.35 -5.31
N GLY A 502 13.61 16.17 -5.28
CA GLY A 502 12.47 16.09 -6.22
C GLY A 502 12.61 17.15 -7.31
N LEU A 503 12.46 16.75 -8.58
CA LEU A 503 12.50 17.63 -9.74
C LEU A 503 11.33 17.33 -10.67
N PRO A 504 10.63 18.34 -11.23
CA PRO A 504 9.66 18.10 -12.28
C PRO A 504 10.38 17.62 -13.55
N TRP A 505 9.88 16.53 -14.16
CA TRP A 505 10.45 16.08 -15.42
C TRP A 505 10.07 17.02 -16.57
N PRO A 506 11.02 17.53 -17.36
CA PRO A 506 10.73 18.52 -18.38
C PRO A 506 9.92 17.95 -19.54
N ALA A 507 9.13 18.80 -20.19
CA ALA A 507 8.47 18.47 -21.44
C ALA A 507 9.50 18.47 -22.60
N GLY A 508 9.20 17.69 -23.65
CA GLY A 508 10.02 17.66 -24.88
C GLY A 508 11.24 16.76 -24.81
N VAL A 509 11.43 15.99 -23.73
CA VAL A 509 12.46 14.94 -23.71
C VAL A 509 12.05 13.83 -24.67
N ALA A 510 12.93 13.50 -25.62
CA ALA A 510 12.66 12.49 -26.62
C ALA A 510 12.60 11.08 -26.00
N THR A 511 11.67 10.24 -26.45
CA THR A 511 11.62 8.81 -26.11
C THR A 511 12.96 8.14 -26.43
N GLY A 512 13.47 7.34 -25.48
CA GLY A 512 14.77 6.67 -25.59
C GLY A 512 15.97 7.53 -25.19
N ALA A 513 15.80 8.83 -24.91
CA ALA A 513 16.87 9.67 -24.40
C ALA A 513 17.40 9.11 -23.08
N SER A 514 18.71 8.99 -22.96
CA SER A 514 19.39 8.46 -21.79
C SER A 514 20.11 9.56 -21.03
N PHE A 515 20.10 9.47 -19.72
CA PHE A 515 20.80 10.39 -18.81
C PHE A 515 21.49 9.59 -17.71
N TRP A 516 22.59 10.14 -17.19
CA TRP A 516 23.43 9.48 -16.18
C TRP A 516 23.53 10.33 -14.93
N TRP A 517 23.49 9.67 -13.80
CA TRP A 517 23.43 10.29 -12.48
C TRP A 517 24.37 9.57 -11.54
N GLN A 518 25.02 10.30 -10.65
CA GLN A 518 25.89 9.74 -9.62
C GLN A 518 26.01 10.70 -8.44
N LEU A 519 26.32 10.19 -7.27
CA LEU A 519 26.50 10.96 -6.06
C LEU A 519 27.89 10.65 -5.50
N ALA A 520 28.69 11.70 -5.29
CA ALA A 520 29.96 11.62 -4.55
C ALA A 520 29.74 12.28 -3.17
N VAL A 521 30.24 11.65 -2.10
CA VAL A 521 30.03 12.09 -0.72
C VAL A 521 31.37 12.23 -0.01
N LEU A 522 31.55 13.30 0.76
CA LEU A 522 32.71 13.48 1.63
C LEU A 522 32.65 12.45 2.78
N ASP A 523 33.62 11.56 2.82
CA ASP A 523 33.71 10.49 3.79
C ASP A 523 35.19 10.14 4.04
N ASN A 524 35.69 10.49 5.22
CA ASN A 524 37.09 10.24 5.60
C ASN A 524 37.45 8.76 5.71
N THR A 525 36.47 7.86 5.70
CA THR A 525 36.67 6.41 5.71
C THR A 525 36.79 5.83 4.31
N GLY A 526 36.46 6.60 3.28
CA GLY A 526 36.59 6.20 1.88
C GLY A 526 37.94 6.56 1.28
N PRO A 527 38.30 5.96 0.12
CA PRO A 527 39.51 6.29 -0.62
C PRO A 527 39.56 7.80 -0.97
N ALA A 528 40.70 8.42 -0.73
CA ALA A 528 40.93 9.86 -0.94
C ALA A 528 39.92 10.79 -0.20
N GLY A 529 39.31 10.33 0.90
CA GLY A 529 38.39 11.11 1.70
C GLY A 529 36.99 11.23 1.08
N LEU A 530 36.59 10.30 0.20
CA LEU A 530 35.29 10.29 -0.42
C LEU A 530 34.74 8.89 -0.66
N THR A 531 33.41 8.80 -0.72
CA THR A 531 32.65 7.64 -1.22
C THR A 531 31.78 8.07 -2.39
N ALA A 532 31.31 7.12 -3.20
CA ALA A 532 30.42 7.43 -4.32
C ALA A 532 29.36 6.34 -4.50
N SER A 533 28.17 6.75 -4.91
CA SER A 533 27.14 5.81 -5.33
C SER A 533 27.56 5.08 -6.61
N ALA A 534 26.89 3.97 -6.90
CA ALA A 534 26.86 3.44 -8.26
C ALA A 534 26.39 4.53 -9.24
N GLY A 535 26.88 4.45 -10.48
CA GLY A 535 26.28 5.20 -11.58
C GLY A 535 24.84 4.74 -11.82
N LEU A 536 23.92 5.66 -12.03
CA LEU A 536 22.52 5.39 -12.32
C LEU A 536 22.22 5.93 -13.74
N ARG A 537 21.63 5.10 -14.60
CA ARG A 537 21.15 5.55 -15.90
C ARG A 537 19.63 5.62 -15.88
N SER A 538 19.09 6.69 -16.45
CA SER A 538 17.67 6.80 -16.77
C SER A 538 17.46 6.81 -18.29
N VAL A 539 16.32 6.23 -18.73
CA VAL A 539 15.91 6.23 -20.14
C VAL A 539 14.48 6.75 -20.21
N ALA A 540 14.26 7.87 -20.94
CA ALA A 540 12.92 8.42 -21.10
C ALA A 540 12.01 7.43 -21.86
N PRO A 541 10.77 7.16 -21.37
CA PRO A 541 9.85 6.18 -21.95
C PRO A 541 9.30 6.58 -23.33
#